data_ee6e6850180cb15292a6846373215e9c
#
_entry.id   ee6e6850180cb15292a6846373215e9c
#
_cell.length_a   1.000
_cell.length_b   1.000
_cell.length_c   1.000
_cell.angle_alpha   90.00
_cell.angle_beta   90.00
_cell.angle_gamma   90.00
#
_symmetry.space_group_name_H-M   'P 1'
#
loop_
_entity.id
_entity.type
_entity.pdbx_description
1 polymer ?
#
loop_
_entity_poly.entity_id
_entity_poly.type
_entity_poly.pdbx_seq_one_letter_code
_entity_poly.pdbx_strand_id
1 'polypeptide(L)'
;MSKVGELHDAVKRGDIATLTALLEADPGLANARSEADARGTFPLHVAAEFGQAESARVLVRNGADVALLDLENDAIALCWAAFFGRPGVVSALLDAGSDVNQRNKHGLTPLGCAVGGTRGQGQKFSNATLDDWRKAAEMLRAREGKE
;
A
#
# COMPACT_ATOMS: atom_id res chain seq x y z
N MET A 1 -9.46 19.85 9.30
CA MET A 1 -9.24 18.58 8.60
C MET A 1 -10.37 17.63 8.95
N SER A 2 -10.94 16.93 7.98
CA SER A 2 -11.96 15.92 8.23
C SER A 2 -11.36 14.70 8.95
N LYS A 3 -12.22 13.83 9.50
CA LYS A 3 -11.75 12.58 10.12
C LYS A 3 -11.05 11.68 9.11
N VAL A 4 -11.53 11.64 7.87
CA VAL A 4 -10.86 10.92 6.78
C VAL A 4 -9.47 11.50 6.55
N GLY A 5 -9.35 12.83 6.44
CA GLY A 5 -8.07 13.50 6.27
C GLY A 5 -7.12 13.29 7.45
N GLU A 6 -7.64 13.34 8.68
CA GLU A 6 -6.84 13.03 9.87
C GLU A 6 -6.29 11.59 9.84
N LEU A 7 -7.12 10.64 9.44
CA LEU A 7 -6.70 9.24 9.37
C LEU A 7 -5.64 9.04 8.28
N HIS A 8 -5.85 9.55 7.08
CA HIS A 8 -4.86 9.47 6.00
C HIS A 8 -3.52 10.09 6.43
N ASP A 9 -3.56 11.23 7.10
CA ASP A 9 -2.35 11.88 7.61
C ASP A 9 -1.65 11.05 8.69
N ALA A 10 -2.40 10.46 9.61
CA ALA A 10 -1.84 9.57 10.64
C ALA A 10 -1.16 8.35 10.01
N VAL A 11 -1.76 7.74 8.99
CA VAL A 11 -1.16 6.63 8.25
C VAL A 11 0.14 7.06 7.61
N LYS A 12 0.13 8.19 6.91
CA LYS A 12 1.31 8.73 6.23
C LYS A 12 2.49 8.93 7.18
N ARG A 13 2.21 9.48 8.37
CA ARG A 13 3.24 9.77 9.38
C ARG A 13 3.63 8.55 10.22
N GLY A 14 2.88 7.45 10.11
CA GLY A 14 3.08 6.29 10.98
C GLY A 14 2.68 6.57 12.43
N ASP A 15 1.75 7.49 12.66
CA ASP A 15 1.24 7.84 13.98
C ASP A 15 0.20 6.82 14.45
N ILE A 16 0.69 5.73 15.02
CA ILE A 16 -0.13 4.57 15.39
C ILE A 16 -1.14 4.93 16.49
N ALA A 17 -0.77 5.79 17.43
CA ALA A 17 -1.67 6.18 18.52
C ALA A 17 -2.90 6.92 17.96
N THR A 18 -2.70 7.90 17.10
CA THR A 18 -3.79 8.64 16.46
C THR A 18 -4.62 7.73 15.56
N LEU A 19 -3.95 6.90 14.75
CA LEU A 19 -4.62 5.96 13.86
C LEU A 19 -5.53 5.01 14.65
N THR A 20 -5.03 4.42 15.71
CA THR A 20 -5.78 3.50 16.56
C THR A 20 -7.00 4.19 17.18
N ALA A 21 -6.82 5.40 17.71
CA ALA A 21 -7.90 6.16 18.34
C ALA A 21 -9.02 6.47 17.33
N LEU A 22 -8.65 6.88 16.11
CA LEU A 22 -9.63 7.18 15.06
C LEU A 22 -10.42 5.92 14.65
N LEU A 23 -9.73 4.78 14.50
CA LEU A 23 -10.37 3.52 14.11
C LEU A 23 -11.24 2.94 15.21
N GLU A 24 -10.88 3.12 16.49
CA GLU A 24 -11.73 2.73 17.62
C GLU A 24 -13.04 3.52 17.63
N ALA A 25 -12.97 4.81 17.32
CA ALA A 25 -14.15 5.67 17.26
C ALA A 25 -15.02 5.38 16.04
N ASP A 26 -14.42 5.08 14.90
CA ASP A 26 -15.12 4.81 13.64
C ASP A 26 -14.32 3.82 12.78
N PRO A 27 -14.58 2.51 12.89
CA PRO A 27 -13.87 1.50 12.11
C PRO A 27 -14.05 1.64 10.59
N GLY A 28 -15.14 2.26 10.14
CA GLY A 28 -15.40 2.51 8.72
C GLY A 28 -14.35 3.39 8.06
N LEU A 29 -13.61 4.18 8.85
CA LEU A 29 -12.52 5.00 8.32
C LEU A 29 -11.40 4.18 7.69
N ALA A 30 -11.26 2.89 8.06
CA ALA A 30 -10.23 2.01 7.48
C ALA A 30 -10.37 1.87 5.96
N ASN A 31 -11.58 2.03 5.42
CA ASN A 31 -11.88 1.93 4.00
C ASN A 31 -12.39 3.25 3.41
N ALA A 32 -12.06 4.38 4.03
CA ALA A 32 -12.50 5.68 3.56
C ALA A 32 -11.52 6.24 2.52
N ARG A 33 -12.02 6.44 1.28
CA ARG A 33 -11.23 7.03 0.20
C ARG A 33 -10.88 8.48 0.54
N SER A 34 -9.65 8.90 0.20
CA SER A 34 -9.23 10.28 0.38
C SER A 34 -10.18 11.24 -0.34
N GLU A 35 -10.53 12.32 0.35
CA GLU A 35 -11.33 13.41 -0.23
C GLU A 35 -10.45 14.44 -0.95
N ALA A 36 -9.15 14.47 -0.62
CA ALA A 36 -8.21 15.48 -1.10
C ALA A 36 -7.29 14.98 -2.23
N ASP A 37 -6.99 13.67 -2.26
CA ASP A 37 -6.06 13.09 -3.24
C ASP A 37 -6.82 12.66 -4.50
N ALA A 38 -6.56 13.33 -5.61
CA ALA A 38 -7.21 13.04 -6.88
C ALA A 38 -6.92 11.63 -7.40
N ARG A 39 -5.86 10.98 -6.92
CA ARG A 39 -5.57 9.58 -7.27
C ARG A 39 -6.60 8.61 -6.66
N GLY A 40 -7.42 9.09 -5.73
CA GLY A 40 -8.45 8.27 -5.12
C GLY A 40 -7.90 7.19 -4.21
N THR A 41 -6.93 7.54 -3.37
CA THR A 41 -6.26 6.61 -2.47
C THR A 41 -7.14 6.19 -1.29
N PHE A 42 -7.02 4.94 -0.90
CA PHE A 42 -7.51 4.44 0.38
C PHE A 42 -6.36 4.44 1.41
N PRO A 43 -6.64 4.28 2.71
CA PRO A 43 -5.58 4.29 3.71
C PRO A 43 -4.45 3.28 3.46
N LEU A 44 -4.76 2.09 2.94
CA LEU A 44 -3.73 1.10 2.60
C LEU A 44 -2.82 1.57 1.46
N HIS A 45 -3.33 2.33 0.50
CA HIS A 45 -2.48 2.93 -0.55
C HIS A 45 -1.49 3.93 0.06
N VAL A 46 -1.94 4.74 1.02
CA VAL A 46 -1.07 5.69 1.72
C VAL A 46 0.04 4.96 2.49
N ALA A 47 -0.32 3.90 3.22
CA ALA A 47 0.66 3.07 3.91
C ALA A 47 1.69 2.48 2.94
N ALA A 48 1.23 2.03 1.77
CA ALA A 48 2.09 1.48 0.73
C ALA A 48 3.04 2.53 0.14
N GLU A 49 2.53 3.73 -0.14
CA GLU A 49 3.36 4.80 -0.69
C GLU A 49 4.49 5.20 0.26
N PHE A 50 4.18 5.35 1.53
CA PHE A 50 5.13 5.87 2.51
C PHE A 50 5.86 4.78 3.32
N GLY A 51 5.62 3.50 3.02
CA GLY A 51 6.33 2.40 3.66
C GLY A 51 5.93 2.16 5.11
N GLN A 52 4.72 2.51 5.49
CA GLN A 52 4.23 2.41 6.87
C GLN A 52 3.63 1.02 7.14
N ALA A 53 4.50 0.05 7.38
CA ALA A 53 4.09 -1.35 7.55
C ALA A 53 3.20 -1.56 8.78
N GLU A 54 3.51 -0.90 9.92
CA GLU A 54 2.69 -1.03 11.11
C GLU A 54 1.31 -0.40 10.92
N SER A 55 1.23 0.75 10.27
CA SER A 55 -0.06 1.36 9.89
C SER A 55 -0.88 0.41 9.03
N ALA A 56 -0.25 -0.25 8.05
CA ALA A 56 -0.93 -1.24 7.22
C ALA A 56 -1.51 -2.39 8.06
N ARG A 57 -0.75 -2.91 9.00
CA ARG A 57 -1.20 -4.00 9.89
C ARG A 57 -2.37 -3.55 10.77
N VAL A 58 -2.30 -2.35 11.33
CA VAL A 58 -3.39 -1.79 12.14
C VAL A 58 -4.65 -1.63 11.30
N LEU A 59 -4.53 -1.11 10.09
CA LEU A 59 -5.66 -0.97 9.17
C LEU A 59 -6.31 -2.31 8.86
N VAL A 60 -5.51 -3.33 8.53
CA VAL A 60 -6.01 -4.67 8.22
C VAL A 60 -6.73 -5.27 9.43
N ARG A 61 -6.18 -5.15 10.62
CA ARG A 61 -6.83 -5.64 11.85
C ARG A 61 -8.17 -4.95 12.11
N ASN A 62 -8.37 -3.75 11.58
CA ASN A 62 -9.62 -2.99 11.71
C ASN A 62 -10.51 -3.09 10.48
N GLY A 63 -10.30 -4.07 9.63
CA GLY A 63 -11.19 -4.38 8.52
C GLY A 63 -10.87 -3.69 7.20
N ALA A 64 -9.67 -3.15 7.02
CA ALA A 64 -9.28 -2.60 5.73
C ALA A 64 -9.33 -3.67 4.63
N ASP A 65 -9.95 -3.33 3.51
CA ASP A 65 -10.11 -4.22 2.36
C ASP A 65 -8.89 -4.09 1.44
N VAL A 66 -8.11 -5.15 1.33
CA VAL A 66 -6.89 -5.18 0.49
C VAL A 66 -7.20 -5.18 -1.00
N ALA A 67 -8.44 -5.37 -1.40
CA ALA A 67 -8.85 -5.45 -2.81
C ALA A 67 -9.30 -4.10 -3.39
N LEU A 68 -9.34 -3.02 -2.61
CA LEU A 68 -9.77 -1.71 -3.09
C LEU A 68 -8.77 -1.11 -4.08
N LEU A 69 -9.30 -0.48 -5.13
CA LEU A 69 -8.51 0.07 -6.22
C LEU A 69 -8.45 1.59 -6.14
N ASP A 70 -7.29 2.17 -6.40
CA ASP A 70 -7.20 3.62 -6.60
C ASP A 70 -7.84 4.02 -7.94
N LEU A 71 -8.14 5.30 -8.12
CA LEU A 71 -8.81 5.79 -9.33
C LEU A 71 -7.85 6.01 -10.50
N GLU A 72 -6.60 6.31 -10.21
CA GLU A 72 -5.63 6.67 -11.26
C GLU A 72 -5.09 5.45 -12.01
N ASN A 73 -4.84 4.35 -11.29
CA ASN A 73 -4.15 3.18 -11.85
C ASN A 73 -4.96 1.89 -11.78
N ASP A 74 -6.15 1.92 -11.20
CA ASP A 74 -6.94 0.72 -10.89
C ASP A 74 -6.07 -0.34 -10.22
N ALA A 75 -5.30 0.07 -9.22
CA ALA A 75 -4.33 -0.78 -8.53
C ALA A 75 -4.69 -1.01 -7.09
N ILE A 76 -4.46 -2.24 -6.60
CA ILE A 76 -4.52 -2.55 -5.17
C ILE A 76 -3.29 -1.99 -4.46
N ALA A 77 -3.38 -1.87 -3.15
CA ALA A 77 -2.27 -1.36 -2.34
C ALA A 77 -0.98 -2.21 -2.50
N LEU A 78 -1.11 -3.51 -2.76
CA LEU A 78 0.07 -4.37 -3.01
C LEU A 78 0.87 -3.92 -4.23
N CYS A 79 0.19 -3.51 -5.32
CA CYS A 79 0.87 -2.94 -6.49
C CYS A 79 1.61 -1.65 -6.12
N TRP A 80 0.99 -0.80 -5.31
CA TRP A 80 1.62 0.43 -4.83
C TRP A 80 2.85 0.13 -3.97
N ALA A 81 2.75 -0.81 -3.02
CA ALA A 81 3.87 -1.20 -2.17
C ALA A 81 5.05 -1.74 -2.98
N ALA A 82 4.77 -2.53 -4.00
CA ALA A 82 5.79 -3.05 -4.92
C ALA A 82 6.41 -1.93 -5.75
N PHE A 83 5.58 -1.02 -6.30
CA PHE A 83 6.05 0.10 -7.11
C PHE A 83 6.95 1.06 -6.30
N PHE A 84 6.57 1.35 -5.06
CA PHE A 84 7.34 2.26 -4.19
C PHE A 84 8.48 1.56 -3.45
N GLY A 85 8.68 0.25 -3.63
CA GLY A 85 9.78 -0.49 -3.01
C GLY A 85 9.63 -0.59 -1.49
N ARG A 86 8.48 -1.04 -1.02
CA ARG A 86 8.15 -1.13 0.42
C ARG A 86 7.97 -2.58 0.88
N PRO A 87 9.05 -3.34 1.09
CA PRO A 87 8.96 -4.77 1.41
C PRO A 87 8.18 -5.05 2.69
N GLY A 88 8.26 -4.21 3.70
CA GLY A 88 7.48 -4.38 4.93
C GLY A 88 5.97 -4.30 4.70
N VAL A 89 5.53 -3.40 3.82
CA VAL A 89 4.11 -3.30 3.46
C VAL A 89 3.70 -4.45 2.55
N VAL A 90 4.57 -4.86 1.62
CA VAL A 90 4.35 -6.07 0.79
C VAL A 90 4.07 -7.26 1.68
N SER A 91 4.91 -7.49 2.70
CA SER A 91 4.73 -8.58 3.66
C SER A 91 3.39 -8.49 4.38
N ALA A 92 3.04 -7.33 4.90
CA ALA A 92 1.79 -7.11 5.63
C ALA A 92 0.56 -7.41 4.75
N LEU A 93 0.58 -6.97 3.50
CA LEU A 93 -0.53 -7.16 2.57
C LEU A 93 -0.65 -8.62 2.10
N LEU A 94 0.47 -9.30 1.85
CA LEU A 94 0.47 -10.72 1.50
C LEU A 94 -0.09 -11.56 2.66
N ASP A 95 0.32 -11.27 3.89
CA ASP A 95 -0.19 -11.95 5.08
C ASP A 95 -1.69 -11.70 5.26
N ALA A 96 -2.20 -10.58 4.79
CA ALA A 96 -3.62 -10.24 4.82
C ALA A 96 -4.43 -10.86 3.67
N GLY A 97 -3.81 -11.63 2.80
CA GLY A 97 -4.49 -12.31 1.70
C GLY A 97 -4.65 -11.51 0.42
N SER A 98 -3.85 -10.46 0.23
CA SER A 98 -3.87 -9.68 -1.01
C SER A 98 -3.56 -10.56 -2.21
N ASP A 99 -4.24 -10.34 -3.34
CA ASP A 99 -4.03 -11.10 -4.58
C ASP A 99 -2.65 -10.78 -5.16
N VAL A 100 -1.74 -11.75 -5.10
CA VAL A 100 -0.35 -11.58 -5.52
C VAL A 100 -0.22 -11.30 -7.03
N ASN A 101 -1.23 -11.63 -7.82
CA ASN A 101 -1.20 -11.47 -9.29
C ASN A 101 -2.24 -10.49 -9.83
N GLN A 102 -2.85 -9.67 -8.97
CA GLN A 102 -3.81 -8.66 -9.42
C GLN A 102 -3.11 -7.62 -10.31
N ARG A 103 -3.57 -7.50 -11.54
CA ARG A 103 -3.02 -6.51 -12.48
C ARG A 103 -3.67 -5.15 -12.31
N ASN A 104 -2.90 -4.09 -12.54
CA ASN A 104 -3.43 -2.73 -12.62
C ASN A 104 -3.91 -2.43 -14.06
N LYS A 105 -4.37 -1.21 -14.33
CA LYS A 105 -4.86 -0.84 -15.66
C LYS A 105 -3.79 -0.89 -16.76
N HIS A 106 -2.52 -0.87 -16.38
CA HIS A 106 -1.39 -1.00 -17.32
C HIS A 106 -0.99 -2.45 -17.56
N GLY A 107 -1.71 -3.40 -17.00
CA GLY A 107 -1.42 -4.82 -17.11
C GLY A 107 -0.28 -5.31 -16.23
N LEU A 108 0.20 -4.49 -15.28
CA LEU A 108 1.30 -4.86 -14.40
C LEU A 108 0.80 -5.58 -13.15
N THR A 109 1.46 -6.69 -12.82
CA THR A 109 1.30 -7.37 -11.54
C THR A 109 2.16 -6.66 -10.48
N PRO A 110 1.95 -6.94 -9.18
CA PRO A 110 2.86 -6.45 -8.16
C PRO A 110 4.32 -6.80 -8.42
N LEU A 111 4.60 -8.04 -8.85
CA LEU A 111 5.98 -8.43 -9.20
C LEU A 111 6.52 -7.61 -10.37
N GLY A 112 5.72 -7.37 -11.39
CA GLY A 112 6.11 -6.49 -12.51
C GLY A 112 6.50 -5.10 -12.04
N CYS A 113 5.74 -4.53 -11.09
CA CYS A 113 6.07 -3.23 -10.49
C CYS A 113 7.39 -3.27 -9.72
N ALA A 114 7.62 -4.30 -8.90
CA ALA A 114 8.86 -4.44 -8.13
C ALA A 114 10.08 -4.62 -9.05
N VAL A 115 9.96 -5.44 -10.08
CA VAL A 115 11.03 -5.66 -11.08
C VAL A 115 11.34 -4.35 -11.81
N GLY A 116 10.31 -3.57 -12.16
CA GLY A 116 10.50 -2.23 -12.73
C GLY A 116 11.35 -1.35 -11.83
N GLY A 117 11.10 -1.39 -10.52
CA GLY A 117 11.92 -0.68 -9.52
C GLY A 117 13.39 -1.09 -9.54
N THR A 118 13.67 -2.38 -9.69
CA THR A 118 15.06 -2.86 -9.80
C THR A 118 15.76 -2.37 -11.08
N ARG A 119 14.98 -1.94 -12.06
CA ARG A 119 15.48 -1.37 -13.33
C ARG A 119 15.48 0.15 -13.35
N GLY A 120 15.26 0.79 -12.20
CA GLY A 120 15.27 2.25 -12.06
C GLY A 120 13.93 2.95 -12.27
N GLN A 121 12.87 2.20 -12.54
CA GLN A 121 11.54 2.78 -12.63
C GLN A 121 11.02 3.09 -11.22
N GLY A 122 10.38 4.23 -11.06
CA GLY A 122 9.79 4.62 -9.78
C GLY A 122 10.76 5.23 -8.78
N GLN A 123 12.08 5.16 -8.99
CA GLN A 123 13.07 5.69 -8.05
C GLN A 123 12.88 7.19 -7.75
N LYS A 124 12.42 7.95 -8.71
CA LYS A 124 12.16 9.39 -8.54
C LYS A 124 10.92 9.68 -7.69
N PHE A 125 10.09 8.68 -7.42
CA PHE A 125 8.86 8.83 -6.65
C PHE A 125 8.96 8.27 -5.24
N SER A 126 10.10 7.66 -4.89
CA SER A 126 10.26 6.94 -3.63
C SER A 126 11.68 7.10 -3.10
N ASN A 127 11.82 7.05 -1.79
CA ASN A 127 13.12 7.02 -1.11
C ASN A 127 13.64 5.59 -0.91
N ALA A 128 13.00 4.59 -1.50
CA ALA A 128 13.43 3.20 -1.40
C ALA A 128 14.79 2.98 -2.05
N THR A 129 15.52 1.99 -1.55
CA THR A 129 16.80 1.56 -2.12
C THR A 129 16.58 0.44 -3.13
N LEU A 130 17.60 0.19 -3.96
CA LEU A 130 17.55 -0.96 -4.88
C LEU A 130 17.34 -2.28 -4.12
N ASP A 131 17.93 -2.41 -2.93
CA ASP A 131 17.75 -3.59 -2.09
C ASP A 131 16.30 -3.74 -1.63
N ASP A 132 15.61 -2.64 -1.35
CA ASP A 132 14.19 -2.67 -1.01
C ASP A 132 13.34 -3.26 -2.14
N TRP A 133 13.57 -2.84 -3.38
CA TRP A 133 12.87 -3.41 -4.53
C TRP A 133 13.20 -4.88 -4.76
N ARG A 134 14.48 -5.26 -4.56
CA ARG A 134 14.88 -6.67 -4.66
C ARG A 134 14.17 -7.54 -3.62
N LYS A 135 14.10 -7.07 -2.38
CA LYS A 135 13.38 -7.76 -1.31
C LYS A 135 11.90 -7.90 -1.62
N ALA A 136 11.27 -6.83 -2.09
CA ALA A 136 9.86 -6.87 -2.49
C ALA A 136 9.64 -7.91 -3.59
N ALA A 137 10.50 -7.93 -4.61
CA ALA A 137 10.41 -8.91 -5.70
C ALA A 137 10.58 -10.36 -5.19
N GLU A 138 11.54 -10.60 -4.28
CA GLU A 138 11.77 -11.92 -3.69
C GLU A 138 10.54 -12.40 -2.90
N MET A 139 9.93 -11.54 -2.11
CA MET A 139 8.71 -11.84 -1.34
C MET A 139 7.56 -12.23 -2.26
N LEU A 140 7.38 -11.48 -3.35
CA LEU A 140 6.32 -11.74 -4.31
C LEU A 140 6.55 -13.06 -5.06
N ARG A 141 7.78 -13.35 -5.47
CA ARG A 141 8.11 -14.64 -6.10
C ARG A 141 7.88 -15.81 -5.16
N ALA A 142 8.21 -15.66 -3.87
CA ALA A 142 7.98 -16.70 -2.87
C ALA A 142 6.49 -17.02 -2.69
N ARG A 143 5.59 -16.10 -3.00
CA ARG A 143 4.14 -16.31 -2.99
C ARG A 143 3.57 -16.54 -4.39
N GLU A 144 4.39 -17.03 -5.32
CA GLU A 144 4.02 -17.37 -6.70
C GLU A 144 3.59 -16.17 -7.55
N GLY A 145 4.13 -14.99 -7.26
CA GLY A 145 3.92 -13.80 -8.07
C GLY A 145 4.51 -13.95 -9.46
N LYS A 146 3.83 -13.39 -10.46
CA LYS A 146 4.23 -13.43 -11.88
C LYS A 146 4.37 -12.01 -12.40
N GLU A 147 5.30 -11.82 -13.33
CA GLU A 147 5.45 -10.52 -13.99
C GLU A 147 4.30 -10.20 -14.92
#